data_deceb8fcde696173a718828b004efeb8
#
_entry.id   deceb8fcde696173a718828b004efeb8
#
_cell.length_a   1.000
_cell.length_b   1.000
_cell.length_c   1.000
_cell.angle_alpha   90.00
_cell.angle_beta   90.00
_cell.angle_gamma   90.00
#
_symmetry.space_group_name_H-M   'P 1'
#
loop_
_entity.id
_entity.type
_entity.pdbx_description
1 polymer ?
#
loop_
_entity_poly.entity_id
_entity_poly.type
_entity_poly.pdbx_seq_one_letter_code
_entity_poly.pdbx_strand_id
1 'polypeptide(L)'
;MDLKPIFPIKEDINQTNYYWFENGFTTQEIDTIVNGSLEYEFQKAIIMDEGNTDKFRKSNIKWLPFDSKWEWVIDKIMSQVTEANKTIWNFDLKSIIDNIQYTEYEGNGGHYDWHLDIGPGSISHRKISITIQLSDPEEYVGGDLQIMTGSEYTTVPRGKGTVVIFPSFLL
;
A
#
# COMPACT_ATOMS: atom_id res chain seq x y z
N MET A 1 -45.05 -5.95 7.91
CA MET A 1 -44.21 -5.78 9.13
C MET A 1 -42.90 -5.21 8.65
N ASP A 2 -42.76 -3.88 8.71
CA ASP A 2 -41.56 -3.22 8.26
C ASP A 2 -40.45 -3.46 9.30
N LEU A 3 -39.45 -4.27 8.92
CA LEU A 3 -38.26 -4.48 9.71
C LEU A 3 -37.46 -3.17 9.70
N LYS A 4 -37.48 -2.43 10.81
CA LYS A 4 -36.58 -1.30 10.97
C LYS A 4 -35.13 -1.85 11.01
N PRO A 5 -34.19 -1.24 10.29
CA PRO A 5 -32.78 -1.65 10.37
C PRO A 5 -32.30 -1.52 11.82
N ILE A 6 -31.64 -2.57 12.32
CA ILE A 6 -31.13 -2.65 13.69
C ILE A 6 -29.95 -1.68 13.91
N PHE A 7 -29.32 -1.24 12.84
CA PHE A 7 -28.22 -0.27 12.87
C PHE A 7 -28.58 0.97 12.05
N PRO A 8 -28.29 2.17 12.57
CA PRO A 8 -28.49 3.37 11.77
C PRO A 8 -27.53 3.32 10.56
N ILE A 9 -28.12 3.33 9.38
CA ILE A 9 -27.37 3.55 8.15
C ILE A 9 -26.96 5.03 8.19
N LYS A 10 -25.68 5.32 8.34
CA LYS A 10 -25.18 6.66 8.11
C LYS A 10 -25.30 6.94 6.61
N GLU A 11 -26.14 7.91 6.25
CA GLU A 11 -26.35 8.34 4.86
C GLU A 11 -25.19 9.10 4.23
N ASP A 12 -24.10 9.35 4.96
CA ASP A 12 -22.91 9.99 4.43
C ASP A 12 -21.96 8.96 3.76
N ILE A 13 -22.29 8.59 2.55
CA ILE A 13 -21.46 7.70 1.71
C ILE A 13 -20.53 8.56 0.81
N ASN A 14 -19.89 9.56 1.34
CA ASN A 14 -18.65 10.09 0.77
C ASN A 14 -17.44 9.40 1.44
N GLN A 15 -17.48 8.07 1.49
CA GLN A 15 -16.32 7.32 1.93
C GLN A 15 -15.34 7.28 0.77
N THR A 16 -14.34 8.12 0.84
CA THR A 16 -13.10 7.89 0.11
C THR A 16 -12.58 6.53 0.52
N ASN A 17 -12.47 5.61 -0.44
CA ASN A 17 -12.01 4.25 -0.17
C ASN A 17 -10.51 4.20 0.13
N TYR A 18 -9.80 5.31 0.00
CA TYR A 18 -8.39 5.45 0.32
C TYR A 18 -8.11 6.87 0.84
N TYR A 19 -6.98 7.02 1.53
CA TYR A 19 -6.47 8.29 2.02
C TYR A 19 -5.05 8.49 1.47
N TRP A 20 -4.65 9.73 1.20
CA TRP A 20 -3.29 9.98 0.74
C TRP A 20 -2.71 11.25 1.34
N PHE A 21 -1.40 11.26 1.45
CA PHE A 21 -0.60 12.42 1.79
C PHE A 21 0.29 12.76 0.59
N GLU A 22 0.02 13.88 -0.08
CA GLU A 22 0.99 14.45 -1.01
C GLU A 22 2.24 14.83 -0.23
N ASN A 23 3.41 14.55 -0.62
CA ASN A 23 4.62 14.82 0.19
C ASN A 23 4.59 14.19 1.60
N GLY A 24 3.96 13.04 1.75
CA GLY A 24 3.99 12.26 2.98
C GLY A 24 5.43 11.92 3.41
N PHE A 25 6.34 11.81 2.41
CA PHE A 25 7.78 11.84 2.59
C PHE A 25 8.37 12.93 1.71
N THR A 26 9.37 13.65 2.22
CA THR A 26 10.15 14.61 1.45
C THR A 26 11.06 13.89 0.45
N THR A 27 11.50 14.58 -0.59
CA THR A 27 12.49 14.04 -1.56
C THR A 27 13.74 13.53 -0.86
N GLN A 28 14.26 14.27 0.13
CA GLN A 28 15.44 13.86 0.88
C GLN A 28 15.21 12.58 1.69
N GLU A 29 14.04 12.41 2.30
CA GLU A 29 13.67 11.18 3.01
C GLU A 29 13.55 9.99 2.03
N ILE A 30 12.95 10.21 0.87
CA ILE A 30 12.89 9.18 -0.20
C ILE A 30 14.29 8.79 -0.65
N ASP A 31 15.16 9.75 -0.91
CA ASP A 31 16.55 9.47 -1.30
C ASP A 31 17.31 8.71 -0.20
N THR A 32 17.01 9.00 1.07
CA THR A 32 17.56 8.25 2.22
C THR A 32 17.06 6.79 2.22
N ILE A 33 15.77 6.56 1.94
CA ILE A 33 15.19 5.21 1.83
C ILE A 33 15.84 4.45 0.67
N VAL A 34 15.90 5.06 -0.51
CA VAL A 34 16.47 4.44 -1.72
C VAL A 34 17.93 4.07 -1.50
N ASN A 35 18.76 5.01 -1.04
CA ASN A 35 20.18 4.77 -0.77
C ASN A 35 20.38 3.73 0.34
N GLY A 36 19.60 3.81 1.41
CA GLY A 36 19.67 2.84 2.50
C GLY A 36 19.26 1.42 2.08
N SER A 37 18.39 1.30 1.08
CA SER A 37 17.98 0.01 0.55
C SER A 37 19.04 -0.71 -0.27
N LEU A 38 20.11 -0.01 -0.70
CA LEU A 38 21.21 -0.59 -1.50
C LEU A 38 22.00 -1.68 -0.77
N GLU A 39 21.92 -1.72 0.56
CA GLU A 39 22.57 -2.75 1.38
C GLU A 39 21.84 -4.11 1.30
N TYR A 40 20.63 -4.13 0.76
CA TYR A 40 19.80 -5.33 0.67
C TYR A 40 19.74 -5.84 -0.75
N GLU A 41 19.79 -7.16 -0.91
CA GLU A 41 19.73 -7.79 -2.21
C GLU A 41 18.29 -7.92 -2.71
N PHE A 42 18.12 -7.76 -4.01
CA PHE A 42 16.86 -8.04 -4.66
C PHE A 42 16.59 -9.55 -4.75
N GLN A 43 15.34 -9.90 -4.57
CA GLN A 43 14.81 -11.20 -4.89
C GLN A 43 13.58 -11.04 -5.78
N LYS A 44 13.30 -12.04 -6.61
CA LYS A 44 12.09 -12.04 -7.42
C LYS A 44 10.87 -12.13 -6.50
N ALA A 45 9.88 -11.29 -6.72
CA ALA A 45 8.62 -11.41 -5.99
C ALA A 45 7.93 -12.72 -6.38
N ILE A 46 7.44 -13.45 -5.37
CA ILE A 46 6.72 -14.71 -5.54
C ILE A 46 5.29 -14.50 -5.04
N ILE A 47 4.31 -15.02 -5.79
CA ILE A 47 2.92 -15.16 -5.33
C ILE A 47 2.67 -16.63 -4.97
N MET A 48 1.73 -16.88 -4.07
CA MET A 48 1.45 -18.23 -3.55
C MET A 48 0.92 -19.23 -4.59
N ASP A 49 0.54 -18.78 -5.79
CA ASP A 49 0.06 -19.66 -6.86
C ASP A 49 1.22 -20.07 -7.76
N GLU A 50 1.67 -21.31 -7.64
CA GLU A 50 2.91 -21.85 -8.19
C GLU A 50 3.00 -21.89 -9.74
N GLY A 51 1.91 -21.56 -10.46
CA GLY A 51 1.86 -21.84 -11.91
C GLY A 51 2.25 -20.68 -12.83
N ASN A 52 2.12 -19.41 -12.44
CA ASN A 52 2.18 -18.27 -13.36
C ASN A 52 2.52 -16.93 -12.70
N THR A 53 3.50 -16.90 -11.81
CA THR A 53 3.90 -15.68 -11.10
C THR A 53 4.06 -14.48 -12.02
N ASP A 54 4.77 -14.65 -13.14
CA ASP A 54 5.08 -13.55 -14.07
C ASP A 54 3.87 -13.03 -14.87
N LYS A 55 2.74 -13.72 -14.86
CA LYS A 55 1.49 -13.18 -15.45
C LYS A 55 0.76 -12.25 -14.51
N PHE A 56 0.84 -12.50 -13.21
CA PHE A 56 0.16 -11.71 -12.19
C PHE A 56 1.07 -10.66 -11.57
N ARG A 57 2.35 -11.00 -11.40
CA ARG A 57 3.34 -10.10 -10.82
C ARG A 57 4.70 -10.29 -11.43
N LYS A 58 5.26 -9.23 -11.98
CA LYS A 58 6.64 -9.16 -12.46
C LYS A 58 7.32 -7.99 -11.78
N SER A 59 8.01 -8.26 -10.67
CA SER A 59 8.73 -7.26 -9.89
C SER A 59 9.86 -7.89 -9.09
N ASN A 60 10.84 -7.07 -8.73
CA ASN A 60 11.88 -7.41 -7.78
C ASN A 60 11.60 -6.76 -6.44
N ILE A 61 11.89 -7.44 -5.35
CA ILE A 61 11.64 -6.94 -4.00
C ILE A 61 12.86 -7.05 -3.11
N LYS A 62 12.92 -6.19 -2.10
CA LYS A 62 13.80 -6.28 -0.95
C LYS A 62 12.97 -6.18 0.31
N TRP A 63 13.36 -6.88 1.35
CA TRP A 63 12.74 -6.75 2.65
C TRP A 63 13.62 -5.91 3.56
N LEU A 64 13.11 -4.78 4.01
CA LEU A 64 13.77 -3.90 4.96
C LEU A 64 13.28 -4.27 6.36
N PRO A 65 14.17 -4.67 7.27
CA PRO A 65 13.77 -5.19 8.58
C PRO A 65 13.27 -4.09 9.51
N PHE A 66 12.54 -4.46 10.54
CA PHE A 66 12.21 -3.57 11.64
C PHE A 66 13.41 -3.43 12.59
N ASP A 67 14.30 -2.52 12.28
CA ASP A 67 15.47 -2.20 13.09
C ASP A 67 15.65 -0.69 13.25
N SER A 68 16.66 -0.27 14.00
CA SER A 68 16.92 1.14 14.30
C SER A 68 17.19 1.99 13.06
N LYS A 69 17.61 1.40 11.95
CA LYS A 69 17.83 2.10 10.68
C LYS A 69 16.53 2.59 10.06
N TRP A 70 15.46 1.78 10.19
CA TRP A 70 14.17 2.03 9.55
C TRP A 70 13.08 2.51 10.52
N GLU A 71 13.40 2.61 11.81
CA GLU A 71 12.45 3.03 12.86
C GLU A 71 11.76 4.36 12.51
N TRP A 72 12.50 5.35 12.03
CA TRP A 72 11.95 6.64 11.66
C TRP A 72 10.93 6.57 10.50
N VAL A 73 11.12 5.63 9.55
CA VAL A 73 10.15 5.36 8.46
C VAL A 73 8.87 4.80 9.05
N ILE A 74 9.02 3.83 9.95
CA ILE A 74 7.89 3.15 10.62
C ILE A 74 7.10 4.17 11.45
N ASP A 75 7.76 4.99 12.25
CA ASP A 75 7.12 6.02 13.08
C ASP A 75 6.32 7.01 12.24
N LYS A 76 6.88 7.43 11.11
CA LYS A 76 6.21 8.34 10.18
C LYS A 76 4.98 7.69 9.55
N ILE A 77 5.11 6.45 9.08
CA ILE A 77 3.99 5.66 8.56
C ILE A 77 2.90 5.50 9.62
N MET A 78 3.27 5.14 10.84
CA MET A 78 2.31 4.94 11.94
C MET A 78 1.53 6.21 12.28
N SER A 79 2.20 7.37 12.24
CA SER A 79 1.53 8.67 12.43
C SER A 79 0.48 8.91 11.34
N GLN A 80 0.83 8.68 10.08
CA GLN A 80 -0.05 8.87 8.93
C GLN A 80 -1.21 7.87 8.92
N VAL A 81 -0.95 6.60 9.24
CA VAL A 81 -2.00 5.58 9.39
C VAL A 81 -2.97 5.94 10.51
N THR A 82 -2.46 6.42 11.62
CA THR A 82 -3.30 6.84 12.75
C THR A 82 -4.24 7.97 12.36
N GLU A 83 -3.74 8.97 11.64
CA GLU A 83 -4.53 10.07 11.11
C GLU A 83 -5.58 9.60 10.12
N ALA A 84 -5.19 8.84 9.11
CA ALA A 84 -6.09 8.32 8.09
C ALA A 84 -7.19 7.42 8.69
N ASN A 85 -6.80 6.49 9.56
CA ASN A 85 -7.73 5.58 10.20
C ASN A 85 -8.75 6.30 11.08
N LYS A 86 -8.30 7.26 11.86
CA LYS A 86 -9.19 8.10 12.70
C LYS A 86 -10.16 8.92 11.85
N THR A 87 -9.71 9.38 10.69
CA THR A 87 -10.49 10.25 9.81
C THR A 87 -11.56 9.48 9.04
N ILE A 88 -11.25 8.25 8.58
CA ILE A 88 -12.11 7.53 7.64
C ILE A 88 -12.69 6.25 8.22
N TRP A 89 -11.85 5.28 8.64
CA TRP A 89 -12.31 3.90 8.88
C TRP A 89 -12.58 3.56 10.33
N ASN A 90 -11.81 4.14 11.25
CA ASN A 90 -11.86 3.83 12.68
C ASN A 90 -11.73 2.32 12.99
N PHE A 91 -10.81 1.64 12.28
CA PHE A 91 -10.50 0.24 12.52
C PHE A 91 -9.77 0.06 13.86
N ASP A 92 -10.03 -1.05 14.54
CA ASP A 92 -9.22 -1.48 15.68
C ASP A 92 -7.88 -2.04 15.15
N LEU A 93 -6.84 -1.21 15.18
CA LEU A 93 -5.48 -1.52 14.75
C LEU A 93 -4.61 -1.87 15.96
N LYS A 94 -3.81 -2.92 15.86
CA LYS A 94 -2.97 -3.41 16.97
C LYS A 94 -1.48 -3.26 16.72
N SER A 95 -1.01 -3.64 15.54
CA SER A 95 0.41 -3.65 15.22
C SER A 95 0.65 -3.66 13.72
N ILE A 96 1.87 -3.33 13.30
CA ILE A 96 2.40 -3.69 12.00
C ILE A 96 2.82 -5.17 12.08
N ILE A 97 2.49 -5.96 11.07
CA ILE A 97 2.76 -7.40 11.04
C ILE A 97 3.81 -7.80 9.99
N ASP A 98 4.12 -6.92 9.05
CA ASP A 98 5.04 -7.21 7.96
C ASP A 98 6.24 -6.25 7.97
N ASN A 99 7.39 -6.74 7.53
CA ASN A 99 8.53 -5.89 7.19
C ASN A 99 8.19 -4.96 6.03
N ILE A 100 8.97 -3.89 5.87
CA ILE A 100 8.81 -2.97 4.76
C ILE A 100 9.25 -3.69 3.47
N GLN A 101 8.35 -3.80 2.50
CA GLN A 101 8.68 -4.31 1.17
C GLN A 101 9.07 -3.16 0.25
N TYR A 102 10.33 -3.08 -0.12
CA TYR A 102 10.80 -2.22 -1.20
C TYR A 102 10.60 -2.96 -2.52
N THR A 103 9.85 -2.37 -3.44
CA THR A 103 9.50 -3.02 -4.71
C THR A 103 10.02 -2.21 -5.89
N GLU A 104 10.61 -2.91 -6.87
CA GLU A 104 11.01 -2.34 -8.15
C GLU A 104 10.27 -3.03 -9.30
N TYR A 105 9.67 -2.22 -10.15
CA TYR A 105 9.04 -2.62 -11.40
C TYR A 105 9.92 -2.16 -12.55
N GLU A 106 10.51 -3.10 -13.27
CA GLU A 106 11.37 -2.79 -14.41
C GLU A 106 10.55 -2.33 -15.62
N GLY A 107 11.12 -1.42 -16.44
CA GLY A 107 10.49 -0.85 -17.63
C GLY A 107 10.17 -1.86 -18.77
N ASN A 108 10.52 -3.12 -18.59
CA ASN A 108 10.28 -4.20 -19.55
C ASN A 108 8.97 -4.98 -19.28
N GLY A 109 7.93 -4.29 -18.83
CA GLY A 109 6.63 -4.87 -18.52
C GLY A 109 6.49 -5.31 -17.05
N GLY A 110 7.21 -4.67 -16.15
CA GLY A 110 7.01 -4.84 -14.70
C GLY A 110 5.56 -4.46 -14.32
N HIS A 111 4.89 -5.30 -13.55
CA HIS A 111 3.50 -5.10 -13.16
C HIS A 111 3.13 -5.92 -11.93
N TYR A 112 2.01 -5.58 -11.33
CA TYR A 112 1.27 -6.41 -10.39
C TYR A 112 -0.22 -6.25 -10.72
N ASP A 113 -0.86 -7.34 -11.08
CA ASP A 113 -2.27 -7.35 -11.49
C ASP A 113 -3.20 -7.16 -10.29
N TRP A 114 -4.48 -7.01 -10.57
CA TRP A 114 -5.51 -6.84 -9.55
C TRP A 114 -5.45 -7.95 -8.50
N HIS A 115 -5.39 -7.57 -7.23
CA HIS A 115 -5.29 -8.50 -6.11
C HIS A 115 -5.79 -7.87 -4.81
N LEU A 116 -6.06 -8.71 -3.84
CA LEU A 116 -6.30 -8.30 -2.47
C LEU A 116 -5.01 -8.48 -1.66
N ASP A 117 -4.74 -7.56 -0.75
CA ASP A 117 -3.58 -7.67 0.17
C ASP A 117 -3.86 -8.58 1.37
N ILE A 118 -5.08 -9.10 1.47
CA ILE A 118 -5.50 -10.10 2.46
C ILE A 118 -5.55 -11.49 1.83
N GLY A 119 -5.37 -12.52 2.66
CA GLY A 119 -5.44 -13.91 2.25
C GLY A 119 -5.47 -14.85 3.47
N PRO A 120 -5.33 -16.15 3.29
CA PRO A 120 -5.33 -17.10 4.39
C PRO A 120 -4.10 -16.96 5.29
N GLY A 121 -4.17 -17.48 6.51
CA GLY A 121 -3.07 -17.50 7.47
C GLY A 121 -2.82 -16.13 8.12
N SER A 122 -1.56 -15.76 8.32
CA SER A 122 -1.17 -14.53 9.02
C SER A 122 -1.67 -13.25 8.36
N ILE A 123 -1.78 -13.25 7.04
CA ILE A 123 -2.23 -12.07 6.27
C ILE A 123 -3.75 -11.85 6.32
N SER A 124 -4.52 -12.78 6.90
CA SER A 124 -5.98 -12.63 7.08
C SER A 124 -6.36 -11.48 8.04
N HIS A 125 -5.44 -11.04 8.86
CA HIS A 125 -5.66 -9.98 9.85
C HIS A 125 -5.30 -8.58 9.33
N ARG A 126 -4.76 -8.45 8.12
CA ARG A 126 -4.45 -7.16 7.54
C ARG A 126 -5.71 -6.32 7.40
N LYS A 127 -5.66 -5.09 7.88
CA LYS A 127 -6.75 -4.12 7.79
C LYS A 127 -6.43 -3.01 6.82
N ILE A 128 -5.18 -2.58 6.81
CA ILE A 128 -4.70 -1.42 6.06
C ILE A 128 -3.44 -1.81 5.31
N SER A 129 -3.41 -1.42 4.05
CA SER A 129 -2.25 -1.45 3.17
C SER A 129 -1.74 -0.03 2.94
N ILE A 130 -0.44 0.09 2.73
CA ILE A 130 0.24 1.36 2.56
C ILE A 130 1.22 1.24 1.41
N THR A 131 1.20 2.22 0.52
CA THR A 131 2.23 2.38 -0.51
C THR A 131 2.89 3.74 -0.38
N ILE A 132 4.19 3.79 -0.66
CA ILE A 132 4.97 5.02 -0.71
C ILE A 132 5.58 5.10 -2.10
N GLN A 133 5.30 6.17 -2.82
CA GLN A 133 5.85 6.40 -4.15
C GLN A 133 7.29 6.90 -4.05
N LEU A 134 8.24 6.10 -4.54
CA LEU A 134 9.67 6.42 -4.44
C LEU A 134 10.24 7.08 -5.70
N SER A 135 9.66 6.81 -6.87
CA SER A 135 10.09 7.35 -8.16
C SER A 135 9.35 8.63 -8.52
N ASP A 136 9.99 9.50 -9.28
CA ASP A 136 9.34 10.64 -9.89
C ASP A 136 8.42 10.16 -11.03
N PRO A 137 7.18 10.66 -11.15
CA PRO A 137 6.25 10.25 -12.21
C PRO A 137 6.74 10.58 -13.63
N GLU A 138 7.72 11.47 -13.77
CA GLU A 138 8.33 11.79 -15.06
C GLU A 138 9.41 10.77 -15.50
N GLU A 139 9.89 9.92 -14.58
CA GLU A 139 10.92 8.92 -14.85
C GLU A 139 10.38 7.65 -15.50
N TYR A 140 9.05 7.43 -15.54
CA TYR A 140 8.45 6.20 -16.04
C TYR A 140 7.08 6.43 -16.69
N VAL A 141 6.64 5.46 -17.50
CA VAL A 141 5.33 5.48 -18.16
C VAL A 141 4.53 4.26 -17.70
N GLY A 142 3.26 4.47 -17.39
CA GLY A 142 2.40 3.42 -16.82
C GLY A 142 2.67 3.19 -15.33
N GLY A 143 2.37 1.99 -14.83
CA GLY A 143 2.61 1.61 -13.43
C GLY A 143 1.72 2.37 -12.43
N ASP A 144 0.58 2.85 -12.86
CA ASP A 144 -0.38 3.53 -11.99
C ASP A 144 -0.95 2.57 -10.96
N LEU A 145 -0.93 2.98 -9.69
CA LEU A 145 -1.69 2.29 -8.66
C LEU A 145 -3.18 2.63 -8.82
N GLN A 146 -3.98 1.59 -8.92
CA GLN A 146 -5.43 1.69 -9.09
C GLN A 146 -6.12 0.94 -7.96
N ILE A 147 -7.22 1.48 -7.47
CA ILE A 147 -8.04 0.88 -6.42
C ILE A 147 -9.46 0.71 -6.95
N MET A 148 -9.99 -0.50 -6.89
CA MET A 148 -11.35 -0.82 -7.30
C MET A 148 -12.34 -0.38 -6.22
N THR A 149 -13.30 0.44 -6.61
CA THR A 149 -14.32 1.00 -5.70
C THR A 149 -15.72 0.66 -6.22
N GLY A 150 -16.04 -0.63 -6.13
CA GLY A 150 -17.28 -1.18 -6.71
C GLY A 150 -17.07 -1.61 -8.16
N SER A 151 -17.83 -1.05 -9.12
CA SER A 151 -17.70 -1.36 -10.55
C SER A 151 -16.67 -0.51 -11.30
N GLU A 152 -16.10 0.48 -10.65
CA GLU A 152 -15.15 1.41 -11.22
C GLU A 152 -13.84 1.38 -10.44
N TYR A 153 -12.76 1.79 -11.05
CA TYR A 153 -11.49 1.98 -10.39
C TYR A 153 -11.09 3.46 -10.33
N THR A 154 -10.31 3.80 -9.35
CA THR A 154 -9.71 5.13 -9.22
C THR A 154 -8.20 5.00 -9.30
N THR A 155 -7.55 5.82 -10.10
CA THR A 155 -6.10 5.98 -10.13
C THR A 155 -5.69 6.94 -9.03
N VAL A 156 -4.80 6.51 -8.16
CA VAL A 156 -4.33 7.32 -7.04
C VAL A 156 -3.21 8.28 -7.45
N PRO A 157 -2.95 9.34 -6.67
CA PRO A 157 -1.83 10.25 -6.90
C PRO A 157 -0.48 9.51 -6.88
N ARG A 158 0.43 9.86 -7.81
CA ARG A 158 1.71 9.16 -8.01
C ARG A 158 2.96 10.05 -7.85
N GLY A 159 2.82 11.24 -7.27
CA GLY A 159 3.98 12.10 -7.01
C GLY A 159 5.00 11.44 -6.08
N LYS A 160 6.30 11.67 -6.33
CA LYS A 160 7.39 11.19 -5.46
C LYS A 160 7.13 11.63 -4.01
N GLY A 161 7.19 10.70 -3.06
CA GLY A 161 6.90 10.95 -1.66
C GLY A 161 5.41 10.88 -1.27
N THR A 162 4.51 10.64 -2.23
CA THR A 162 3.10 10.40 -1.92
C THR A 162 2.95 9.08 -1.16
N VAL A 163 2.19 9.13 -0.07
CA VAL A 163 1.78 7.96 0.71
C VAL A 163 0.31 7.71 0.47
N VAL A 164 -0.05 6.51 0.02
CA VAL A 164 -1.44 6.08 -0.16
C VAL A 164 -1.76 4.99 0.85
N ILE A 165 -2.87 5.14 1.53
CA ILE A 165 -3.35 4.26 2.59
C ILE A 165 -4.75 3.79 2.23
N PHE A 166 -4.99 2.49 2.24
CA PHE A 166 -6.28 1.91 1.86
C PHE A 166 -6.56 0.62 2.62
N PRO A 167 -7.85 0.22 2.75
CA PRO A 167 -8.20 -1.07 3.31
C PRO A 167 -7.63 -2.23 2.50
N SER A 168 -6.97 -3.18 3.16
CA SER A 168 -6.30 -4.32 2.51
C SER A 168 -7.25 -5.28 1.77
N PHE A 169 -8.54 -5.14 1.98
CA PHE A 169 -9.60 -5.92 1.33
C PHE A 169 -10.20 -5.23 0.09
N LEU A 170 -9.67 -4.10 -0.34
CA LEU A 170 -9.98 -3.50 -1.65
C LEU A 170 -9.11 -4.13 -2.73
N LEU A 171 -9.68 -4.20 -3.94
CA LEU A 171 -9.03 -4.73 -5.12
C LEU A 171 -8.35 -3.59 -5.90
#